data_b3e893f35ef2f4052443cb5a96a2fc79
#
_entry.id   b3e893f35ef2f4052443cb5a96a2fc79
#
_cell.length_a   1.000
_cell.length_b   1.000
_cell.length_c   1.000
_cell.angle_alpha   90.00
_cell.angle_beta   90.00
_cell.angle_gamma   90.00
#
_symmetry.space_group_name_H-M   'P 1'
#
loop_
_entity.id
_entity.type
_entity.pdbx_description
1 polymer ?
#
loop_
_entity_poly.entity_id
_entity_poly.type
_entity_poly.pdbx_seq_one_letter_code
_entity_poly.pdbx_strand_id
1 'polypeptide(L)'
;MPKVFLLLFLALVPINPTCASNRLRVLSYNVWYGFTKVPERKTSFLNWMETQNPDIVSLQELNGYTADKLKADAAAWGHSHSAILKESGFPTGITSRFPIEEIRRFREGFHHGLLRARIKGTYYYVIHLHPSNWEIRGREADLILADIAELPKGALVALVGDFNTFSTTDERHYVKTRLEPFFATRDAKYKEKNLRNEKLDYSVIGKFAAAGLIDLEHSKRGAGYRFTGSFPTKIKKQGDHGEARRLDYVFASPSLAKRVTRAEIIADDTTWILSDHLPMVVDLTPQQRPKDEK
;
A
#
# COMPACT_ATOMS: atom_id res chain seq x y z
N MET A 1 -49.61 36.86 -40.75
CA MET A 1 -48.67 36.68 -39.63
C MET A 1 -47.80 35.47 -39.93
N PRO A 2 -46.49 35.62 -40.22
CA PRO A 2 -45.61 34.50 -40.50
C PRO A 2 -45.19 33.84 -39.19
N LYS A 3 -45.26 32.51 -39.13
CA LYS A 3 -44.74 31.67 -38.03
C LYS A 3 -43.26 31.51 -38.20
N VAL A 4 -42.46 32.05 -37.27
CA VAL A 4 -40.99 31.82 -37.16
C VAL A 4 -40.77 30.49 -36.50
N PHE A 5 -40.19 29.52 -37.22
CA PHE A 5 -39.69 28.24 -36.66
C PHE A 5 -38.27 28.49 -36.15
N LEU A 6 -38.10 28.41 -34.83
CA LEU A 6 -36.79 28.45 -34.18
C LEU A 6 -36.18 27.04 -34.22
N LEU A 7 -35.20 26.81 -35.11
CA LEU A 7 -34.42 25.59 -35.12
C LEU A 7 -33.36 25.65 -34.02
N LEU A 8 -33.52 24.83 -32.97
CA LEU A 8 -32.52 24.63 -31.92
C LEU A 8 -31.42 23.70 -32.45
N PHE A 9 -30.26 24.25 -32.76
CA PHE A 9 -29.06 23.45 -33.05
C PHE A 9 -28.46 22.95 -31.74
N LEU A 10 -28.67 21.65 -31.42
CA LEU A 10 -27.88 20.97 -30.36
C LEU A 10 -26.47 20.76 -30.88
N ALA A 11 -25.53 21.57 -30.39
CA ALA A 11 -24.11 21.34 -30.63
C ALA A 11 -23.68 20.08 -29.83
N LEU A 12 -23.42 18.99 -30.54
CA LEU A 12 -22.73 17.81 -30.00
C LEU A 12 -21.29 18.23 -29.68
N VAL A 13 -21.02 18.47 -28.39
CA VAL A 13 -19.64 18.61 -27.90
C VAL A 13 -18.96 17.25 -28.07
N PRO A 14 -17.87 17.15 -28.87
CA PRO A 14 -17.16 15.89 -28.99
C PRO A 14 -16.59 15.51 -27.60
N ILE A 15 -17.03 14.39 -27.06
CA ILE A 15 -16.41 13.78 -25.90
C ILE A 15 -15.03 13.32 -26.37
N ASN A 16 -14.01 14.12 -26.12
CA ASN A 16 -12.63 13.69 -26.36
C ASN A 16 -12.43 12.39 -25.58
N PRO A 17 -12.01 11.28 -26.24
CA PRO A 17 -11.64 10.08 -25.51
C PRO A 17 -10.49 10.50 -24.56
N THR A 18 -10.75 10.43 -23.25
CA THR A 18 -9.71 10.61 -22.23
C THR A 18 -8.55 9.72 -22.62
N CYS A 19 -7.42 10.33 -22.93
CA CYS A 19 -6.18 9.63 -23.25
C CYS A 19 -5.96 8.60 -22.15
N ALA A 20 -6.18 7.31 -22.45
CA ALA A 20 -6.00 6.24 -21.49
C ALA A 20 -4.58 6.37 -20.97
N SER A 21 -4.44 6.65 -19.69
CA SER A 21 -3.15 6.78 -19.03
C SER A 21 -2.32 5.54 -19.37
N ASN A 22 -1.19 5.71 -20.01
CA ASN A 22 -0.28 4.62 -20.41
C ASN A 22 0.41 3.99 -19.18
N ARG A 23 -0.19 4.12 -17.99
CA ARG A 23 0.32 3.62 -16.72
C ARG A 23 -0.79 2.93 -15.92
N LEU A 24 -0.39 2.01 -15.05
CA LEU A 24 -1.19 1.45 -13.97
C LEU A 24 -0.62 1.96 -12.65
N ARG A 25 -1.39 2.75 -11.89
CA ARG A 25 -0.96 3.29 -10.59
C ARG A 25 -1.51 2.47 -9.44
N VAL A 26 -0.61 1.93 -8.62
CA VAL A 26 -0.90 1.26 -7.35
C VAL A 26 -0.50 2.18 -6.21
N LEU A 27 -1.39 2.36 -5.23
CA LEU A 27 -1.15 3.17 -4.04
C LEU A 27 -1.37 2.32 -2.80
N SER A 28 -0.47 2.42 -1.82
CA SER A 28 -0.61 1.81 -0.49
C SER A 28 -0.64 2.89 0.58
N TYR A 29 -1.58 2.77 1.53
CA TYR A 29 -1.70 3.73 2.61
C TYR A 29 -2.27 3.12 3.90
N ASN A 30 -1.50 3.12 4.97
CA ASN A 30 -2.01 2.93 6.32
C ASN A 30 -2.70 4.22 6.76
N VAL A 31 -4.03 4.16 7.03
CA VAL A 31 -4.87 5.34 7.26
C VAL A 31 -5.13 5.63 8.74
N TRP A 32 -4.34 5.05 9.62
CA TRP A 32 -4.36 5.26 11.06
C TRP A 32 -5.76 5.21 11.69
N TYR A 33 -6.13 4.02 12.17
CA TYR A 33 -7.42 3.77 12.84
C TYR A 33 -8.65 4.14 11.99
N GLY A 34 -8.58 4.10 10.67
CA GLY A 34 -9.72 4.39 9.79
C GLY A 34 -10.32 5.78 10.03
N PHE A 35 -9.48 6.76 10.38
CA PHE A 35 -9.87 8.14 10.76
C PHE A 35 -10.71 8.24 12.05
N THR A 36 -10.95 7.19 12.81
CA THR A 36 -11.72 7.24 14.06
C THR A 36 -11.05 8.10 15.13
N LYS A 37 -9.73 8.32 15.04
CA LYS A 37 -8.95 9.19 15.92
C LYS A 37 -8.84 10.63 15.41
N VAL A 38 -9.08 10.84 14.11
CA VAL A 38 -8.91 12.13 13.41
C VAL A 38 -9.97 12.29 12.32
N PRO A 39 -11.27 12.24 12.66
CA PRO A 39 -12.37 12.21 11.68
C PRO A 39 -12.37 13.43 10.76
N GLU A 40 -11.88 14.59 11.23
CA GLU A 40 -11.75 15.82 10.47
C GLU A 40 -10.80 15.72 9.26
N ARG A 41 -9.91 14.73 9.25
CA ARG A 41 -8.93 14.53 8.15
C ARG A 41 -9.47 13.67 7.01
N LYS A 42 -10.59 13.01 7.23
CA LYS A 42 -11.16 12.10 6.21
C LYS A 42 -11.46 12.83 4.90
N THR A 43 -12.08 14.00 4.94
CA THR A 43 -12.39 14.78 3.73
C THR A 43 -11.12 15.16 2.97
N SER A 44 -10.09 15.62 3.67
CA SER A 44 -8.80 15.95 3.05
C SER A 44 -8.14 14.71 2.43
N PHE A 45 -8.25 13.54 3.08
CA PHE A 45 -7.77 12.28 2.52
C PHE A 45 -8.52 11.90 1.22
N LEU A 46 -9.86 11.99 1.20
CA LEU A 46 -10.64 11.66 0.00
C LEU A 46 -10.26 12.58 -1.18
N ASN A 47 -10.15 13.88 -0.93
CA ASN A 47 -9.73 14.86 -1.95
C ASN A 47 -8.31 14.57 -2.45
N TRP A 48 -7.38 14.25 -1.54
CA TRP A 48 -6.01 13.89 -1.92
C TRP A 48 -5.99 12.60 -2.76
N MET A 49 -6.74 11.57 -2.38
CA MET A 49 -6.85 10.32 -3.12
C MET A 49 -7.35 10.54 -4.56
N GLU A 50 -8.36 11.41 -4.74
CA GLU A 50 -8.87 11.78 -6.06
C GLU A 50 -7.75 12.41 -6.92
N THR A 51 -6.96 13.33 -6.35
CA THR A 51 -5.84 13.97 -7.08
C THR A 51 -4.74 12.98 -7.47
N GLN A 52 -4.51 11.93 -6.68
CA GLN A 52 -3.55 10.88 -7.02
C GLN A 52 -3.98 10.04 -8.21
N ASN A 53 -5.29 10.00 -8.48
CA ASN A 53 -5.88 9.25 -9.59
C ASN A 53 -5.33 7.81 -9.67
N PRO A 54 -5.47 7.01 -8.57
CA PRO A 54 -4.95 5.65 -8.52
C PRO A 54 -5.83 4.70 -9.35
N ASP A 55 -5.27 3.57 -9.75
CA ASP A 55 -6.00 2.47 -10.40
C ASP A 55 -6.30 1.34 -9.43
N ILE A 56 -5.41 1.13 -8.46
CA ILE A 56 -5.53 0.13 -7.39
C ILE A 56 -5.05 0.78 -6.09
N VAL A 57 -5.80 0.60 -4.99
CA VAL A 57 -5.44 1.12 -3.67
C VAL A 57 -5.48 0.00 -2.64
N SER A 58 -4.38 -0.17 -1.90
CA SER A 58 -4.24 -1.03 -0.73
C SER A 58 -4.30 -0.16 0.52
N LEU A 59 -5.20 -0.47 1.45
CA LEU A 59 -5.40 0.29 2.69
C LEU A 59 -5.19 -0.61 3.91
N GLN A 60 -4.55 -0.06 4.93
CA GLN A 60 -4.35 -0.69 6.22
C GLN A 60 -5.02 0.14 7.32
N GLU A 61 -5.32 -0.50 8.43
CA GLU A 61 -6.01 0.12 9.59
C GLU A 61 -7.38 0.73 9.26
N LEU A 62 -8.20 0.01 8.54
CA LEU A 62 -9.59 0.40 8.25
C LEU A 62 -10.53 0.17 9.46
N ASN A 63 -10.12 0.63 10.66
CA ASN A 63 -10.91 0.49 11.88
C ASN A 63 -12.26 1.20 11.74
N GLY A 64 -13.35 0.49 12.08
CA GLY A 64 -14.71 1.02 11.94
C GLY A 64 -15.22 1.12 10.50
N TYR A 65 -14.56 0.45 9.56
CA TYR A 65 -15.08 0.31 8.20
C TYR A 65 -15.91 -0.97 8.06
N THR A 66 -16.99 -0.84 7.30
CA THR A 66 -17.72 -1.95 6.69
C THR A 66 -17.37 -2.03 5.21
N ALA A 67 -17.81 -3.11 4.55
CA ALA A 67 -17.65 -3.25 3.11
C ALA A 67 -18.32 -2.08 2.35
N ASP A 68 -19.52 -1.66 2.79
CA ASP A 68 -20.27 -0.56 2.18
C ASP A 68 -19.56 0.79 2.38
N LYS A 69 -18.99 1.04 3.56
CA LYS A 69 -18.22 2.25 3.82
C LYS A 69 -16.97 2.33 2.97
N LEU A 70 -16.23 1.20 2.81
CA LEU A 70 -15.08 1.15 1.91
C LEU A 70 -15.49 1.38 0.46
N LYS A 71 -16.60 0.80 0.02
CA LYS A 71 -17.15 0.99 -1.33
C LYS A 71 -17.56 2.45 -1.59
N ALA A 72 -18.20 3.09 -0.61
CA ALA A 72 -18.61 4.50 -0.71
C ALA A 72 -17.39 5.43 -0.82
N ASP A 73 -16.37 5.21 0.01
CA ASP A 73 -15.13 6.00 -0.07
C ASP A 73 -14.39 5.74 -1.40
N ALA A 74 -14.30 4.48 -1.84
CA ALA A 74 -13.66 4.09 -3.10
C ALA A 74 -14.27 4.81 -4.31
N ALA A 75 -15.57 5.04 -4.30
CA ALA A 75 -16.26 5.80 -5.35
C ALA A 75 -15.75 7.24 -5.47
N ALA A 76 -15.30 7.87 -4.37
CA ALA A 76 -14.79 9.24 -4.36
C ALA A 76 -13.50 9.39 -5.19
N TRP A 77 -12.70 8.34 -5.34
CA TRP A 77 -11.52 8.35 -6.22
C TRP A 77 -11.70 7.47 -7.48
N GLY A 78 -12.96 7.21 -7.86
CA GLY A 78 -13.32 6.58 -9.13
C GLY A 78 -13.16 5.07 -9.17
N HIS A 79 -13.18 4.38 -8.02
CA HIS A 79 -13.12 2.93 -7.96
C HIS A 79 -14.52 2.32 -7.79
N SER A 80 -14.88 1.39 -8.67
CA SER A 80 -16.18 0.66 -8.63
C SER A 80 -16.08 -0.69 -7.91
N HIS A 81 -14.86 -1.17 -7.62
CA HIS A 81 -14.63 -2.46 -6.98
C HIS A 81 -13.87 -2.29 -5.67
N SER A 82 -14.30 -3.03 -4.64
CA SER A 82 -13.64 -3.03 -3.32
C SER A 82 -13.77 -4.39 -2.64
N ALA A 83 -12.80 -4.73 -1.82
CA ALA A 83 -12.84 -5.88 -0.92
C ALA A 83 -12.19 -5.51 0.41
N ILE A 84 -12.85 -5.85 1.51
CA ILE A 84 -12.32 -5.72 2.88
C ILE A 84 -12.01 -7.10 3.45
N LEU A 85 -10.96 -7.21 4.26
CA LEU A 85 -10.58 -8.46 4.90
C LEU A 85 -11.60 -8.89 5.97
N LYS A 86 -11.99 -7.96 6.82
CA LYS A 86 -12.91 -8.13 7.96
C LYS A 86 -13.42 -6.75 8.40
N GLU A 87 -14.42 -6.69 9.28
CA GLU A 87 -15.01 -5.41 9.73
C GLU A 87 -14.70 -5.10 11.20
N SER A 88 -13.78 -5.84 11.81
CA SER A 88 -13.38 -5.67 13.22
C SER A 88 -11.87 -5.61 13.39
N GLY A 89 -11.41 -5.00 14.48
CA GLY A 89 -9.99 -4.84 14.81
C GLY A 89 -9.30 -3.87 13.84
N PHE A 90 -8.20 -4.31 13.23
CA PHE A 90 -7.40 -3.55 12.27
C PHE A 90 -7.53 -4.17 10.86
N PRO A 91 -8.63 -3.90 10.13
CA PRO A 91 -8.84 -4.48 8.81
C PRO A 91 -7.91 -3.88 7.77
N THR A 92 -7.62 -4.70 6.76
CA THR A 92 -7.06 -4.23 5.49
C THR A 92 -8.12 -4.29 4.40
N GLY A 93 -7.94 -3.50 3.35
CA GLY A 93 -8.84 -3.49 2.19
C GLY A 93 -8.10 -3.17 0.90
N ILE A 94 -8.72 -3.54 -0.19
CA ILE A 94 -8.25 -3.20 -1.55
C ILE A 94 -9.41 -2.63 -2.35
N THR A 95 -9.13 -1.58 -3.12
CA THR A 95 -10.09 -1.00 -4.05
C THR A 95 -9.48 -0.87 -5.45
N SER A 96 -10.30 -0.91 -6.49
CA SER A 96 -9.82 -0.93 -7.87
C SER A 96 -10.83 -0.34 -8.86
N ARG A 97 -10.32 0.29 -9.93
CA ARG A 97 -11.11 0.61 -11.13
C ARG A 97 -11.50 -0.64 -11.92
N PHE A 98 -10.73 -1.73 -11.74
CA PHE A 98 -10.88 -2.98 -12.47
C PHE A 98 -11.51 -4.05 -11.59
N PRO A 99 -12.16 -5.06 -12.18
CA PRO A 99 -12.69 -6.20 -11.42
C PRO A 99 -11.65 -6.80 -10.49
N ILE A 100 -12.09 -7.12 -9.26
CA ILE A 100 -11.30 -7.81 -8.25
C ILE A 100 -11.73 -9.28 -8.26
N GLU A 101 -10.79 -10.15 -8.59
CA GLU A 101 -11.00 -11.58 -8.77
C GLU A 101 -10.27 -12.37 -7.69
N GLU A 102 -10.60 -13.64 -7.52
CA GLU A 102 -9.91 -14.61 -6.66
C GLU A 102 -9.60 -14.06 -5.25
N ILE A 103 -10.61 -13.42 -4.63
CA ILE A 103 -10.46 -12.83 -3.30
C ILE A 103 -10.32 -13.96 -2.26
N ARG A 104 -9.19 -13.98 -1.53
CA ARG A 104 -8.97 -14.87 -0.37
C ARG A 104 -8.67 -14.05 0.88
N ARG A 105 -9.26 -14.51 1.99
CA ARG A 105 -9.13 -13.88 3.32
C ARG A 105 -8.56 -14.90 4.27
N PHE A 106 -7.32 -14.67 4.71
CA PHE A 106 -6.63 -15.52 5.69
C PHE A 106 -6.70 -14.85 7.05
N ARG A 107 -7.15 -15.56 8.06
CA ARG A 107 -7.23 -15.06 9.43
C ARG A 107 -6.33 -15.83 10.35
N GLU A 108 -6.30 -17.15 10.18
CA GLU A 108 -5.50 -18.06 10.98
C GLU A 108 -4.00 -17.86 10.70
N GLY A 109 -3.21 -17.81 11.75
CA GLY A 109 -1.76 -17.61 11.66
C GLY A 109 -1.32 -16.15 11.49
N PHE A 110 -2.25 -15.22 11.28
CA PHE A 110 -1.98 -13.79 11.11
C PHE A 110 -2.56 -12.95 12.25
N HIS A 111 -1.80 -11.97 12.73
CA HIS A 111 -2.26 -11.07 13.77
C HIS A 111 -3.43 -10.18 13.30
N HIS A 112 -3.24 -9.51 12.17
CA HIS A 112 -4.28 -8.66 11.58
C HIS A 112 -5.11 -9.40 10.51
N GLY A 113 -4.60 -10.51 9.98
CA GLY A 113 -5.12 -11.21 8.81
C GLY A 113 -4.42 -10.78 7.53
N LEU A 114 -4.67 -11.51 6.45
CA LEU A 114 -4.12 -11.24 5.12
C LEU A 114 -5.25 -11.27 4.08
N LEU A 115 -5.29 -10.27 3.22
CA LEU A 115 -6.19 -10.21 2.07
C LEU A 115 -5.37 -10.42 0.80
N ARG A 116 -5.71 -11.45 0.01
CA ARG A 116 -5.19 -11.64 -1.34
C ARG A 116 -6.29 -11.43 -2.36
N ALA A 117 -5.99 -10.73 -3.44
CA ALA A 117 -6.91 -10.52 -4.55
C ALA A 117 -6.15 -10.50 -5.88
N ARG A 118 -6.81 -10.92 -6.98
CA ARG A 118 -6.25 -10.83 -8.33
C ARG A 118 -6.89 -9.68 -9.07
N ILE A 119 -6.08 -8.79 -9.64
CA ILE A 119 -6.54 -7.64 -10.43
C ILE A 119 -5.67 -7.55 -11.68
N LYS A 120 -6.29 -7.56 -12.87
CA LYS A 120 -5.56 -7.53 -14.16
C LYS A 120 -4.42 -8.56 -14.22
N GLY A 121 -4.68 -9.79 -13.76
CA GLY A 121 -3.72 -10.89 -13.82
C GLY A 121 -2.59 -10.84 -12.78
N THR A 122 -2.55 -9.83 -11.90
CA THR A 122 -1.57 -9.71 -10.81
C THR A 122 -2.23 -10.06 -9.48
N TYR A 123 -1.57 -10.89 -8.66
CA TYR A 123 -1.98 -11.21 -7.30
C TYR A 123 -1.42 -10.15 -6.34
N TYR A 124 -2.32 -9.42 -5.69
CA TYR A 124 -2.01 -8.42 -4.67
C TYR A 124 -2.23 -9.01 -3.29
N TYR A 125 -1.21 -8.98 -2.45
CA TYR A 125 -1.25 -9.32 -1.05
C TYR A 125 -1.26 -8.02 -0.25
N VAL A 126 -2.38 -7.73 0.40
CA VAL A 126 -2.52 -6.52 1.24
C VAL A 126 -1.95 -6.83 2.61
N ILE A 127 -0.79 -6.27 2.88
CA ILE A 127 0.03 -6.57 4.04
C ILE A 127 -0.27 -5.61 5.20
N HIS A 128 -0.40 -6.17 6.40
CA HIS A 128 -0.32 -5.47 7.69
C HIS A 128 0.17 -6.49 8.72
N LEU A 129 1.50 -6.60 8.86
CA LEU A 129 2.12 -7.58 9.75
C LEU A 129 2.04 -7.14 11.22
N HIS A 130 2.35 -8.05 12.14
CA HIS A 130 2.32 -7.79 13.57
C HIS A 130 3.17 -6.57 13.96
N PRO A 131 2.64 -5.58 14.73
CA PRO A 131 3.30 -4.29 14.93
C PRO A 131 4.55 -4.33 15.81
N SER A 132 4.66 -5.30 16.75
CA SER A 132 5.65 -5.24 17.81
C SER A 132 6.32 -6.59 18.16
N ASN A 133 6.25 -7.60 17.27
CA ASN A 133 6.89 -8.90 17.51
C ASN A 133 7.49 -9.49 16.24
N TRP A 134 8.84 -9.51 16.16
CA TRP A 134 9.56 -10.02 14.99
C TRP A 134 9.35 -11.52 14.74
N GLU A 135 9.15 -12.33 15.80
CA GLU A 135 8.90 -13.78 15.67
C GLU A 135 7.55 -14.04 14.97
N ILE A 136 6.52 -13.26 15.35
CA ILE A 136 5.19 -13.37 14.72
C ILE A 136 5.29 -12.91 13.27
N ARG A 137 5.92 -11.75 12.99
CA ARG A 137 6.14 -11.28 11.61
C ARG A 137 6.89 -12.31 10.76
N GLY A 138 7.87 -12.99 11.36
CA GLY A 138 8.62 -14.06 10.69
C GLY A 138 7.74 -15.23 10.26
N ARG A 139 6.81 -15.67 11.13
CA ARG A 139 5.82 -16.71 10.78
C ARG A 139 4.79 -16.23 9.77
N GLU A 140 4.30 -15.00 9.90
CA GLU A 140 3.39 -14.40 8.91
C GLU A 140 4.04 -14.34 7.51
N ALA A 141 5.32 -13.98 7.44
CA ALA A 141 6.06 -13.99 6.18
C ALA A 141 6.20 -15.40 5.58
N ASP A 142 6.43 -16.43 6.42
CA ASP A 142 6.49 -17.81 5.95
C ASP A 142 5.15 -18.27 5.37
N LEU A 143 4.02 -17.93 6.00
CA LEU A 143 2.68 -18.23 5.49
C LEU A 143 2.39 -17.52 4.17
N ILE A 144 2.81 -16.26 4.02
CA ILE A 144 2.67 -15.52 2.76
C ILE A 144 3.47 -16.20 1.64
N LEU A 145 4.73 -16.56 1.92
CA LEU A 145 5.59 -17.22 0.94
C LEU A 145 5.08 -18.61 0.56
N ALA A 146 4.51 -19.35 1.52
CA ALA A 146 3.87 -20.63 1.24
C ALA A 146 2.67 -20.48 0.30
N ASP A 147 1.79 -19.49 0.51
CA ASP A 147 0.67 -19.23 -0.40
C ASP A 147 1.14 -18.76 -1.79
N ILE A 148 2.23 -17.98 -1.86
CA ILE A 148 2.83 -17.58 -3.16
C ILE A 148 3.36 -18.80 -3.91
N ALA A 149 3.95 -19.78 -3.23
CA ALA A 149 4.48 -20.99 -3.85
C ALA A 149 3.39 -21.87 -4.50
N GLU A 150 2.14 -21.76 -4.02
CA GLU A 150 0.98 -22.46 -4.59
C GLU A 150 0.39 -21.76 -5.84
N LEU A 151 0.85 -20.56 -6.16
CA LEU A 151 0.37 -19.83 -7.34
C LEU A 151 0.93 -20.46 -8.64
N PRO A 152 0.26 -20.27 -9.77
CA PRO A 152 0.76 -20.71 -11.05
C PRO A 152 2.18 -20.22 -11.32
N LYS A 153 3.02 -21.06 -11.92
CA LYS A 153 4.40 -20.70 -12.28
C LYS A 153 4.42 -19.42 -13.12
N GLY A 154 5.24 -18.47 -12.71
CA GLY A 154 5.35 -17.18 -13.39
C GLY A 154 4.24 -16.17 -13.05
N ALA A 155 3.41 -16.46 -12.05
CA ALA A 155 2.40 -15.52 -11.56
C ALA A 155 3.02 -14.15 -11.26
N LEU A 156 2.31 -13.10 -11.64
CA LEU A 156 2.66 -11.74 -11.24
C LEU A 156 2.16 -11.51 -9.81
N VAL A 157 3.07 -11.16 -8.92
CA VAL A 157 2.81 -11.00 -7.49
C VAL A 157 3.26 -9.62 -7.03
N ALA A 158 2.43 -8.95 -6.22
CA ALA A 158 2.76 -7.74 -5.47
C ALA A 158 2.35 -7.90 -4.00
N LEU A 159 3.29 -7.69 -3.08
CA LEU A 159 3.02 -7.53 -1.65
C LEU A 159 3.02 -6.04 -1.36
N VAL A 160 1.92 -5.52 -0.81
CA VAL A 160 1.66 -4.08 -0.72
C VAL A 160 1.13 -3.74 0.67
N GLY A 161 1.80 -2.88 1.42
CA GLY A 161 1.27 -2.43 2.70
C GLY A 161 2.30 -2.15 3.77
N ASP A 162 1.84 -2.22 5.02
CA ASP A 162 2.61 -2.02 6.24
C ASP A 162 3.20 -3.36 6.72
N PHE A 163 4.51 -3.49 6.63
CA PHE A 163 5.24 -4.69 7.04
C PHE A 163 5.70 -4.62 8.49
N ASN A 164 5.58 -3.46 9.14
CA ASN A 164 6.00 -3.24 10.53
C ASN A 164 7.43 -3.72 10.85
N THR A 165 8.33 -3.72 9.87
CA THR A 165 9.68 -4.27 10.00
C THR A 165 10.70 -3.47 9.19
N PHE A 166 11.97 -3.84 9.29
CA PHE A 166 13.10 -3.08 8.79
C PHE A 166 13.82 -3.79 7.64
N SER A 167 14.46 -3.00 6.77
CA SER A 167 15.30 -3.49 5.68
C SER A 167 16.77 -3.16 5.93
N THR A 168 17.68 -4.10 5.61
CA THR A 168 19.12 -3.84 5.62
C THR A 168 19.52 -2.73 4.65
N THR A 169 18.73 -2.47 3.62
CA THR A 169 18.97 -1.37 2.67
C THR A 169 18.91 0.01 3.32
N ASP A 170 18.28 0.11 4.50
CA ASP A 170 18.12 1.35 5.25
C ASP A 170 18.92 1.36 6.57
N GLU A 171 19.69 0.30 6.85
CA GLU A 171 20.44 0.09 8.10
C GLU A 171 21.32 1.30 8.45
N ARG A 172 22.03 1.87 7.47
CA ARG A 172 22.88 3.04 7.68
C ARG A 172 22.13 4.22 8.30
N HIS A 173 20.86 4.42 7.89
CA HIS A 173 20.00 5.46 8.47
C HIS A 173 19.63 5.10 9.91
N TYR A 174 19.22 3.86 10.16
CA TYR A 174 18.78 3.40 11.49
C TYR A 174 19.91 3.44 12.54
N VAL A 175 21.13 3.09 12.13
CA VAL A 175 22.32 3.23 12.99
C VAL A 175 22.60 4.70 13.32
N LYS A 176 22.56 5.58 12.31
CA LYS A 176 22.78 7.03 12.48
C LYS A 176 21.76 7.66 13.42
N THR A 177 20.51 7.26 13.34
CA THR A 177 19.39 7.81 14.14
C THR A 177 19.19 7.07 15.46
N ARG A 178 20.06 6.09 15.78
CA ARG A 178 20.02 5.33 17.04
C ARG A 178 18.68 4.65 17.30
N LEU A 179 18.11 4.03 16.29
CA LEU A 179 16.79 3.41 16.37
C LEU A 179 16.77 2.19 17.31
N GLU A 180 17.87 1.43 17.46
CA GLU A 180 17.96 0.29 18.37
C GLU A 180 17.76 0.69 19.85
N PRO A 181 18.43 1.71 20.42
CA PRO A 181 18.16 2.16 21.78
C PRO A 181 16.71 2.57 22.04
N PHE A 182 16.05 3.18 21.05
CA PHE A 182 14.62 3.49 21.14
C PHE A 182 13.78 2.23 21.30
N PHE A 183 13.98 1.21 20.48
CA PHE A 183 13.27 -0.05 20.58
C PHE A 183 13.64 -0.87 21.79
N ALA A 184 14.89 -0.86 22.27
CA ALA A 184 15.28 -1.50 23.52
C ALA A 184 14.48 -0.95 24.72
N THR A 185 14.29 0.37 24.77
CA THR A 185 13.46 1.02 25.79
C THR A 185 11.99 0.60 25.66
N ARG A 186 11.44 0.52 24.45
CA ARG A 186 10.07 0.09 24.22
C ARG A 186 9.85 -1.37 24.59
N ASP A 187 10.75 -2.25 24.15
CA ASP A 187 10.65 -3.69 24.42
C ASP A 187 10.66 -3.96 25.92
N ALA A 188 11.54 -3.29 26.67
CA ALA A 188 11.58 -3.38 28.13
C ALA A 188 10.28 -2.85 28.78
N LYS A 189 9.78 -1.68 28.34
CA LYS A 189 8.62 -1.00 28.95
C LYS A 189 7.31 -1.70 28.66
N TYR A 190 7.09 -2.16 27.41
CA TYR A 190 5.82 -2.67 26.95
C TYR A 190 5.80 -4.19 26.75
N LYS A 191 6.90 -4.89 27.04
CA LYS A 191 7.10 -6.31 26.79
C LYS A 191 6.91 -6.69 25.32
N GLU A 192 7.35 -5.77 24.45
CA GLU A 192 7.39 -5.97 23.01
C GLU A 192 8.63 -6.78 22.61
N LYS A 193 8.68 -7.25 21.36
CA LYS A 193 9.81 -7.97 20.76
C LYS A 193 10.15 -7.34 19.42
N ASN A 194 10.55 -6.08 19.42
CA ASN A 194 10.98 -5.38 18.20
C ASN A 194 12.42 -5.74 17.81
N LEU A 195 13.26 -5.97 18.84
CA LEU A 195 14.66 -6.36 18.67
C LEU A 195 14.83 -7.88 18.74
N ARG A 196 15.76 -8.38 17.91
CA ARG A 196 16.27 -9.75 17.96
C ARG A 196 17.74 -9.70 18.42
N ASN A 197 18.04 -10.34 19.56
CA ASN A 197 19.39 -10.28 20.16
C ASN A 197 19.89 -8.84 20.27
N GLU A 198 19.06 -7.93 20.81
CA GLU A 198 19.36 -6.50 21.03
C GLU A 198 19.60 -5.68 19.74
N LYS A 199 19.34 -6.23 18.57
CA LYS A 199 19.50 -5.62 17.26
C LYS A 199 18.17 -5.52 16.52
N LEU A 200 18.05 -4.54 15.62
CA LEU A 200 16.92 -4.47 14.70
C LEU A 200 16.83 -5.79 13.89
N ASP A 201 15.62 -6.32 13.76
CA ASP A 201 15.39 -7.53 12.96
C ASP A 201 15.17 -7.18 11.50
N TYR A 202 16.04 -7.69 10.65
CA TYR A 202 15.95 -7.56 9.18
C TYR A 202 15.48 -8.86 8.51
N SER A 203 15.22 -9.93 9.29
CA SER A 203 14.99 -11.26 8.74
C SER A 203 13.70 -11.35 7.94
N VAL A 204 12.67 -10.60 8.31
CA VAL A 204 11.36 -10.61 7.62
C VAL A 204 11.50 -10.11 6.19
N ILE A 205 12.11 -8.94 6.01
CA ILE A 205 12.41 -8.41 4.67
C ILE A 205 13.38 -9.31 3.92
N GLY A 206 14.38 -9.86 4.64
CA GLY A 206 15.32 -10.84 4.08
C GLY A 206 14.66 -12.08 3.50
N LYS A 207 13.58 -12.61 4.12
CA LYS A 207 12.82 -13.75 3.60
C LYS A 207 12.18 -13.44 2.24
N PHE A 208 11.54 -12.28 2.09
CA PHE A 208 10.93 -11.88 0.82
C PHE A 208 11.98 -11.68 -0.28
N ALA A 209 13.12 -11.07 0.05
CA ALA A 209 14.24 -10.89 -0.87
C ALA A 209 14.87 -12.23 -1.27
N ALA A 210 15.07 -13.16 -0.33
CA ALA A 210 15.59 -14.51 -0.59
C ALA A 210 14.64 -15.35 -1.47
N ALA A 211 13.33 -15.10 -1.39
CA ALA A 211 12.34 -15.69 -2.29
C ALA A 211 12.32 -15.04 -3.70
N GLY A 212 13.24 -14.11 -3.99
CA GLY A 212 13.37 -13.46 -5.29
C GLY A 212 12.39 -12.29 -5.50
N LEU A 213 11.67 -11.84 -4.47
CA LEU A 213 10.84 -10.65 -4.56
C LEU A 213 11.70 -9.38 -4.48
N ILE A 214 11.34 -8.37 -5.26
CA ILE A 214 12.10 -7.13 -5.41
C ILE A 214 11.43 -6.01 -4.64
N ASP A 215 12.14 -5.37 -3.71
CA ASP A 215 11.74 -4.11 -3.06
C ASP A 215 11.72 -3.00 -4.11
N LEU A 216 10.54 -2.56 -4.49
CA LEU A 216 10.36 -1.65 -5.62
C LEU A 216 10.90 -0.25 -5.32
N GLU A 217 10.67 0.28 -4.13
CA GLU A 217 11.17 1.61 -3.77
C GLU A 217 12.71 1.62 -3.77
N HIS A 218 13.34 0.64 -3.12
CA HIS A 218 14.79 0.51 -3.14
C HIS A 218 15.35 0.37 -4.56
N SER A 219 14.69 -0.43 -5.41
CA SER A 219 15.12 -0.67 -6.80
C SER A 219 15.04 0.57 -7.69
N LYS A 220 14.29 1.60 -7.30
CA LYS A 220 14.09 2.85 -8.04
C LYS A 220 14.83 4.05 -7.44
N ARG A 221 15.57 3.85 -6.35
CA ARG A 221 16.40 4.91 -5.76
C ARG A 221 17.46 5.40 -6.74
N GLY A 222 17.45 6.70 -7.04
CA GLY A 222 18.47 7.34 -7.87
C GLY A 222 19.68 7.82 -7.04
N ALA A 223 20.72 8.35 -7.71
CA ALA A 223 21.93 8.86 -7.07
C ALA A 223 21.66 10.00 -6.06
N GLY A 224 20.56 10.73 -6.19
CA GLY A 224 20.14 11.79 -5.28
C GLY A 224 19.17 11.36 -4.18
N TYR A 225 18.94 10.06 -4.00
CA TYR A 225 17.99 9.56 -3.01
C TYR A 225 18.32 10.07 -1.60
N ARG A 226 17.30 10.58 -0.95
CA ARG A 226 17.33 10.95 0.49
C ARG A 226 16.31 10.11 1.22
N PHE A 227 16.71 9.48 2.30
CA PHE A 227 15.84 8.68 3.13
C PHE A 227 14.74 9.56 3.74
N THR A 228 13.50 9.21 3.51
CA THR A 228 12.33 9.89 4.10
C THR A 228 11.72 9.03 5.21
N GLY A 229 11.68 7.71 5.00
CA GLY A 229 10.88 6.79 5.80
C GLY A 229 9.39 6.90 5.42
N SER A 230 8.59 6.01 5.98
CA SER A 230 7.13 6.09 5.85
C SER A 230 6.44 6.36 7.18
N PHE A 231 7.16 6.31 8.29
CA PHE A 231 6.67 6.51 9.65
C PHE A 231 7.77 7.07 10.56
N PRO A 232 7.48 7.91 11.57
CA PRO A 232 6.22 8.59 11.81
C PRO A 232 6.08 9.88 11.00
N THR A 233 4.85 10.36 10.85
CA THR A 233 4.55 11.66 10.25
C THR A 233 4.45 12.78 11.31
N LYS A 234 4.12 14.00 10.87
CA LYS A 234 3.95 15.18 11.74
C LYS A 234 2.68 15.14 12.62
N ILE A 235 1.79 14.18 12.36
CA ILE A 235 0.59 13.94 13.17
C ILE A 235 0.93 13.38 14.56
N LYS A 236 2.10 12.76 14.70
CA LYS A 236 2.63 12.28 15.96
C LYS A 236 3.51 13.32 16.61
N LYS A 237 3.49 13.38 17.94
CA LYS A 237 4.39 14.24 18.67
C LYS A 237 5.83 13.78 18.43
N GLN A 238 6.69 14.74 18.11
CA GLN A 238 8.11 14.46 17.88
C GLN A 238 8.73 13.72 19.08
N GLY A 239 9.44 12.64 18.80
CA GLY A 239 10.12 11.82 19.80
C GLY A 239 9.28 10.67 20.39
N ASP A 240 7.94 10.77 20.44
CA ASP A 240 7.09 9.72 21.04
C ASP A 240 7.17 8.37 20.30
N HIS A 241 7.42 8.42 18.99
CA HIS A 241 7.48 7.26 18.11
C HIS A 241 8.87 6.96 17.55
N GLY A 242 9.91 7.62 18.04
CA GLY A 242 11.28 7.49 17.56
C GLY A 242 11.50 8.18 16.20
N GLU A 243 12.66 7.93 15.62
CA GLU A 243 13.07 8.54 14.37
C GLU A 243 12.39 7.91 13.13
N ALA A 244 12.49 8.64 12.02
CA ALA A 244 11.93 8.21 10.75
C ALA A 244 12.44 6.81 10.34
N ARG A 245 11.52 5.95 9.91
CA ARG A 245 11.80 4.60 9.44
C ARG A 245 10.85 4.18 8.33
N ARG A 246 11.26 3.25 7.50
CA ARG A 246 10.40 2.68 6.47
C ARG A 246 9.74 1.43 7.04
N LEU A 247 8.43 1.43 7.08
CA LEU A 247 7.57 0.31 7.49
C LEU A 247 6.68 -0.16 6.34
N ASP A 248 6.40 0.73 5.39
CA ASP A 248 5.56 0.47 4.23
C ASP A 248 6.43 0.10 3.03
N TYR A 249 6.06 -0.98 2.37
CA TYR A 249 6.80 -1.53 1.23
C TYR A 249 5.86 -1.95 0.12
N VAL A 250 6.40 -2.00 -1.10
CA VAL A 250 5.85 -2.79 -2.19
C VAL A 250 6.94 -3.72 -2.70
N PHE A 251 6.74 -5.01 -2.51
CA PHE A 251 7.56 -6.05 -3.12
C PHE A 251 6.86 -6.61 -4.36
N ALA A 252 7.61 -6.97 -5.38
CA ALA A 252 7.06 -7.55 -6.60
C ALA A 252 7.88 -8.75 -7.10
N SER A 253 7.20 -9.67 -7.78
CA SER A 253 7.88 -10.70 -8.57
C SER A 253 8.74 -10.05 -9.66
N PRO A 254 9.86 -10.67 -10.09
CA PRO A 254 10.79 -10.08 -11.05
C PRO A 254 10.13 -9.62 -12.36
N SER A 255 9.19 -10.40 -12.88
CA SER A 255 8.45 -10.05 -14.10
C SER A 255 7.56 -8.82 -13.93
N LEU A 256 6.96 -8.62 -12.75
CA LEU A 256 6.19 -7.42 -12.44
C LEU A 256 7.12 -6.22 -12.22
N ALA A 257 8.22 -6.39 -11.50
CA ALA A 257 9.20 -5.34 -11.21
C ALA A 257 9.80 -4.71 -12.48
N LYS A 258 9.98 -5.48 -13.56
CA LYS A 258 10.44 -4.98 -14.87
C LYS A 258 9.49 -3.93 -15.49
N ARG A 259 8.21 -3.94 -15.10
CA ARG A 259 7.19 -3.01 -15.59
C ARG A 259 7.11 -1.72 -14.78
N VAL A 260 7.80 -1.65 -13.64
CA VAL A 260 7.76 -0.49 -12.74
C VAL A 260 8.56 0.66 -13.31
N THR A 261 7.93 1.80 -13.45
CA THR A 261 8.54 3.06 -13.92
C THR A 261 8.83 4.02 -12.78
N ARG A 262 8.05 3.95 -11.68
CA ARG A 262 8.19 4.76 -10.48
C ARG A 262 7.80 3.94 -9.26
N ALA A 263 8.54 4.08 -8.16
CA ALA A 263 8.15 3.58 -6.85
C ALA A 263 8.76 4.50 -5.79
N GLU A 264 7.93 5.14 -4.99
CA GLU A 264 8.37 6.10 -3.98
C GLU A 264 7.35 6.29 -2.86
N ILE A 265 7.83 6.81 -1.73
CA ILE A 265 7.01 7.31 -0.63
C ILE A 265 6.66 8.78 -0.94
N ILE A 266 5.36 9.11 -0.90
CA ILE A 266 4.90 10.49 -1.15
C ILE A 266 4.94 11.26 0.18
N ALA A 267 5.82 12.26 0.24
CA ALA A 267 6.02 13.12 1.41
C ALA A 267 5.80 14.59 1.01
N ASP A 268 4.55 15.01 0.99
CA ASP A 268 4.14 16.39 0.73
C ASP A 268 3.44 17.00 1.96
N ASP A 269 3.11 18.28 1.91
CA ASP A 269 2.49 18.98 3.03
C ASP A 269 1.16 18.37 3.46
N THR A 270 0.43 17.76 2.53
CA THR A 270 -0.84 17.09 2.81
C THR A 270 -0.60 15.74 3.48
N THR A 271 0.26 14.89 2.91
CA THR A 271 0.48 13.53 3.42
C THR A 271 1.13 13.51 4.80
N TRP A 272 1.94 14.54 5.14
CA TRP A 272 2.53 14.69 6.46
C TRP A 272 1.53 14.82 7.61
N ILE A 273 0.27 15.13 7.32
CA ILE A 273 -0.76 15.37 8.34
C ILE A 273 -2.03 14.53 8.18
N LEU A 274 -2.12 13.65 7.19
CA LEU A 274 -3.29 12.80 6.96
C LEU A 274 -3.32 11.54 7.82
N SER A 275 -2.19 10.86 7.94
CA SER A 275 -2.02 9.65 8.74
C SER A 275 -0.68 9.69 9.47
N ASP A 276 -0.43 8.78 10.41
CA ASP A 276 0.90 8.62 11.02
C ASP A 276 1.88 7.84 10.11
N HIS A 277 1.39 7.33 8.99
CA HIS A 277 2.20 6.80 7.89
C HIS A 277 2.14 7.75 6.67
N LEU A 278 3.17 7.68 5.82
CA LEU A 278 3.18 8.25 4.48
C LEU A 278 2.77 7.19 3.46
N PRO A 279 2.01 7.56 2.42
CA PRO A 279 1.61 6.62 1.37
C PRO A 279 2.77 6.27 0.44
N MET A 280 2.72 5.06 -0.10
CA MET A 280 3.62 4.60 -1.14
C MET A 280 2.89 4.49 -2.48
N VAL A 281 3.50 4.98 -3.55
CA VAL A 281 2.99 4.89 -4.92
C VAL A 281 3.93 4.08 -5.80
N VAL A 282 3.34 3.26 -6.66
CA VAL A 282 4.03 2.53 -7.72
C VAL A 282 3.30 2.75 -9.04
N ASP A 283 4.02 3.23 -10.05
CA ASP A 283 3.53 3.33 -11.42
C ASP A 283 4.16 2.21 -12.26
N LEU A 284 3.31 1.49 -13.00
CA LEU A 284 3.73 0.40 -13.89
C LEU A 284 3.27 0.70 -15.33
N THR A 285 4.05 0.23 -16.32
CA THR A 285 3.56 0.13 -17.68
C THR A 285 2.41 -0.88 -17.72
N PRO A 286 1.30 -0.59 -18.44
CA PRO A 286 0.23 -1.56 -18.62
C PRO A 286 0.73 -2.87 -19.24
N GLN A 287 0.08 -3.97 -18.90
CA GLN A 287 0.35 -5.23 -19.58
C GLN A 287 -0.10 -5.10 -21.03
N GLN A 288 0.81 -5.27 -21.97
CA GLN A 288 0.42 -5.38 -23.38
C GLN A 288 -0.50 -6.59 -23.52
N ARG A 289 -1.66 -6.42 -24.16
CA ARG A 289 -2.45 -7.58 -24.57
C ARG A 289 -1.57 -8.43 -25.47
N PRO A 290 -1.59 -9.77 -25.34
CA PRO A 290 -1.00 -10.62 -26.38
C PRO A 290 -1.56 -10.10 -27.71
N LYS A 291 -0.70 -9.88 -28.69
CA LYS A 291 -1.16 -9.69 -30.07
C LYS A 291 -1.86 -11.00 -30.39
N ASP A 292 -3.19 -10.96 -30.55
CA ASP A 292 -3.92 -12.12 -31.02
C ASP A 292 -3.19 -12.63 -32.24
N GLU A 293 -2.67 -13.85 -32.16
CA GLU A 293 -2.18 -14.58 -33.32
C GLU A 293 -3.39 -14.68 -34.27
N LYS A 294 -3.27 -13.98 -35.38
CA LYS A 294 -4.24 -14.02 -36.48
C LYS A 294 -4.21 -15.38 -37.16
#